data_d0ebb27ebd096e28fb1f2e00baa21db1
#
_entry.id   d0ebb27ebd096e28fb1f2e00baa21db1
#
_cell.length_a   1.000
_cell.length_b   1.000
_cell.length_c   1.000
_cell.angle_alpha   90.00
_cell.angle_beta   90.00
_cell.angle_gamma   90.00
#
_symmetry.space_group_name_H-M   'P 1'
#
loop_
_entity.id
_entity.type
_entity.pdbx_description
1 polymer ?
#
loop_
_entity_poly.entity_id
_entity_poly.type
_entity_poly.pdbx_seq_one_letter_code
_entity_poly.pdbx_strand_id
1 'polypeptide(L)'
;MRKRIHGKVVWNLALYAALGCLLILLLSGASRERLLREKTSNPYSERAITVAFPDDGGETVKRLLADERLPEVELLYSDGQLLGCNGKALASERLHLLSGQRLSADTSDAPGAMIGKGLQGDVDEENRIGVLRSRLPVTGVLGYEELYTQMDYRIVVPLSYLCEEMGYALPSLIVDGTAAEMERFRTLLAADYEKECSVQPVKEVGLREVYQIRKADNQVTLWMAGFVMLFALFEHVLMVLQSADCCVAFLTLGYGSRALNRYFVRKQVLWKLAGLAAGCLLTALLMRYSLLGTAAVCFMIGVELLLGTRMAAGKIVRNAVRG
;
A
#
# COMPACT_ATOMS: atom_id res chain seq x y z
N MET A 1 -30.26 40.84 -3.48
CA MET A 1 -28.88 40.62 -3.91
C MET A 1 -27.99 39.93 -2.86
N ARG A 2 -27.96 40.36 -1.61
CA ARG A 2 -27.16 39.76 -0.50
C ARG A 2 -27.39 38.26 -0.31
N LYS A 3 -28.64 37.78 -0.27
CA LYS A 3 -28.95 36.33 -0.08
C LYS A 3 -28.36 35.41 -1.19
N ARG A 4 -28.31 35.83 -2.46
CA ARG A 4 -27.73 35.08 -3.56
C ARG A 4 -26.21 34.98 -3.48
N ILE A 5 -25.54 35.96 -2.91
CA ILE A 5 -24.08 35.95 -2.74
C ILE A 5 -23.68 34.98 -1.64
N HIS A 6 -24.41 34.96 -0.52
CA HIS A 6 -24.15 34.00 0.57
C HIS A 6 -24.33 32.55 0.11
N GLY A 7 -25.37 32.26 -0.67
CA GLY A 7 -25.60 30.88 -1.21
C GLY A 7 -24.44 30.38 -2.06
N LYS A 8 -23.88 31.22 -2.94
CA LYS A 8 -22.73 30.81 -3.80
C LYS A 8 -21.46 30.61 -2.99
N VAL A 9 -21.20 31.37 -1.94
CA VAL A 9 -20.04 31.19 -1.07
C VAL A 9 -20.15 29.86 -0.29
N VAL A 10 -21.31 29.62 0.31
CA VAL A 10 -21.57 28.38 1.05
C VAL A 10 -21.45 27.17 0.12
N TRP A 11 -22.00 27.25 -1.09
CA TRP A 11 -21.88 26.20 -2.09
C TRP A 11 -20.43 25.90 -2.48
N ASN A 12 -19.64 26.93 -2.79
CA ASN A 12 -18.23 26.77 -3.13
C ASN A 12 -17.45 26.10 -1.98
N LEU A 13 -17.69 26.55 -0.76
CA LEU A 13 -17.04 26.01 0.43
C LEU A 13 -17.40 24.54 0.65
N ALA A 14 -18.68 24.20 0.57
CA ALA A 14 -19.17 22.84 0.77
C ALA A 14 -18.68 21.88 -0.34
N LEU A 15 -18.78 22.28 -1.62
CA LEU A 15 -18.33 21.47 -2.75
C LEU A 15 -16.84 21.15 -2.67
N TYR A 16 -16.02 22.19 -2.43
CA TYR A 16 -14.57 21.98 -2.38
C TYR A 16 -14.13 21.30 -1.09
N ALA A 17 -14.86 21.41 0.00
CA ALA A 17 -14.65 20.56 1.17
C ALA A 17 -14.92 19.08 0.86
N ALA A 18 -16.03 18.79 0.18
CA ALA A 18 -16.34 17.41 -0.26
C ALA A 18 -15.29 16.84 -1.23
N LEU A 19 -14.80 17.64 -2.19
CA LEU A 19 -13.71 17.25 -3.09
C LEU A 19 -12.40 17.00 -2.33
N GLY A 20 -12.07 17.82 -1.35
CA GLY A 20 -10.91 17.63 -0.48
C GLY A 20 -11.01 16.34 0.35
N CYS A 21 -12.18 16.08 0.94
CA CYS A 21 -12.43 14.81 1.64
C CYS A 21 -12.23 13.61 0.69
N LEU A 22 -12.83 13.64 -0.48
CA LEU A 22 -12.76 12.56 -1.46
C LEU A 22 -11.31 12.28 -1.90
N LEU A 23 -10.53 13.33 -2.18
CA LEU A 23 -9.12 13.18 -2.56
C LEU A 23 -8.28 12.54 -1.47
N ILE A 24 -8.43 12.98 -0.23
CA ILE A 24 -7.67 12.38 0.89
C ILE A 24 -8.12 10.94 1.16
N LEU A 25 -9.41 10.65 1.04
CA LEU A 25 -9.92 9.26 1.15
C LEU A 25 -9.31 8.35 0.09
N LEU A 26 -9.28 8.77 -1.17
CA LEU A 26 -8.66 8.02 -2.26
C LEU A 26 -7.16 7.79 -2.00
N LEU A 27 -6.43 8.83 -1.63
CA LEU A 27 -4.99 8.76 -1.39
C LEU A 27 -4.65 7.97 -0.12
N SER A 28 -5.43 8.11 0.96
CA SER A 28 -5.22 7.37 2.20
C SER A 28 -5.55 5.89 2.04
N GLY A 29 -6.62 5.56 1.32
CA GLY A 29 -6.98 4.19 0.97
C GLY A 29 -5.87 3.50 0.19
N ALA A 30 -5.40 4.12 -0.89
CA ALA A 30 -4.29 3.61 -1.69
C ALA A 30 -2.99 3.46 -0.88
N SER A 31 -2.68 4.40 0.02
CA SER A 31 -1.48 4.34 0.87
C SER A 31 -1.56 3.22 1.89
N ARG A 32 -2.72 3.03 2.54
CA ARG A 32 -2.95 1.96 3.51
C ARG A 32 -2.87 0.59 2.83
N GLU A 33 -3.53 0.43 1.71
CA GLU A 33 -3.50 -0.79 0.92
C GLU A 33 -2.08 -1.13 0.45
N ARG A 34 -1.33 -0.11 0.02
CA ARG A 34 0.07 -0.26 -0.36
C ARG A 34 0.93 -0.76 0.80
N LEU A 35 0.82 -0.15 1.99
CA LEU A 35 1.56 -0.56 3.19
C LEU A 35 1.22 -1.99 3.62
N LEU A 36 -0.06 -2.37 3.55
CA LEU A 36 -0.48 -3.72 3.89
C LEU A 36 0.04 -4.73 2.87
N ARG A 37 -0.04 -4.44 1.59
CA ARG A 37 0.53 -5.29 0.53
C ARG A 37 2.05 -5.39 0.63
N GLU A 38 2.75 -4.31 0.96
CA GLU A 38 4.20 -4.35 1.21
C GLU A 38 4.56 -5.29 2.36
N LYS A 39 3.84 -5.22 3.46
CA LYS A 39 4.06 -6.10 4.62
C LYS A 39 3.75 -7.57 4.32
N THR A 40 2.81 -7.85 3.44
CA THR A 40 2.33 -9.21 3.15
C THR A 40 2.97 -9.85 1.93
N SER A 41 3.44 -9.07 0.96
CA SER A 41 4.13 -9.59 -0.23
C SER A 41 5.61 -9.88 0.00
N ASN A 42 6.23 -9.20 0.97
CA ASN A 42 7.60 -9.45 1.38
C ASN A 42 7.62 -9.77 2.88
N PRO A 43 7.50 -11.06 3.26
CA PRO A 43 7.58 -11.47 4.66
C PRO A 43 8.99 -11.32 5.26
N TYR A 44 9.95 -10.75 4.53
CA TYR A 44 11.33 -10.55 4.94
C TYR A 44 11.77 -9.09 4.75
N SER A 45 12.84 -8.70 5.46
CA SER A 45 13.42 -7.35 5.41
C SER A 45 14.39 -7.19 4.23
N GLU A 46 14.85 -5.96 3.97
CA GLU A 46 15.93 -5.68 3.01
C GLU A 46 17.28 -6.35 3.36
N ARG A 47 17.42 -6.85 4.60
CA ARG A 47 18.62 -7.52 5.09
C ARG A 47 18.60 -9.01 4.89
N ALA A 48 17.46 -9.55 4.49
CA ALA A 48 17.30 -10.98 4.25
C ALA A 48 18.30 -11.49 3.22
N ILE A 49 18.76 -12.69 3.44
CA ILE A 49 19.64 -13.40 2.52
C ILE A 49 19.00 -14.69 2.06
N THR A 50 19.37 -15.15 0.90
CA THR A 50 19.06 -16.51 0.43
C THR A 50 20.27 -17.39 0.65
N VAL A 51 20.06 -18.49 1.36
CA VAL A 51 21.02 -19.57 1.50
C VAL A 51 20.62 -20.64 0.50
N ALA A 52 21.42 -20.84 -0.52
CA ALA A 52 21.18 -21.84 -1.55
C ALA A 52 22.01 -23.09 -1.27
N PHE A 53 21.41 -24.25 -1.42
CA PHE A 53 22.04 -25.56 -1.25
C PHE A 53 22.25 -26.17 -2.63
N PRO A 54 23.50 -26.52 -3.03
CA PRO A 54 23.78 -27.10 -4.35
C PRO A 54 23.24 -28.52 -4.49
N ASP A 55 23.21 -29.25 -3.39
CA ASP A 55 22.68 -30.58 -3.28
C ASP A 55 21.37 -30.61 -2.48
N ASP A 56 20.97 -31.73 -1.93
CA ASP A 56 19.83 -31.86 -1.04
C ASP A 56 20.07 -31.08 0.26
N GLY A 57 19.46 -29.90 0.38
CA GLY A 57 19.55 -29.06 1.57
C GLY A 57 18.77 -29.59 2.79
N GLY A 58 17.96 -30.62 2.64
CA GLY A 58 17.08 -31.11 3.71
C GLY A 58 17.84 -31.55 4.97
N GLU A 59 18.89 -32.33 4.81
CA GLU A 59 19.70 -32.81 5.95
C GLU A 59 20.54 -31.64 6.55
N THR A 60 21.04 -30.74 5.72
CA THR A 60 21.76 -29.54 6.17
C THR A 60 20.85 -28.62 6.96
N VAL A 61 19.61 -28.43 6.51
CA VAL A 61 18.60 -27.64 7.23
C VAL A 61 18.19 -28.29 8.54
N LYS A 62 18.02 -29.63 8.58
CA LYS A 62 17.76 -30.33 9.85
C LYS A 62 18.88 -30.14 10.87
N ARG A 63 20.14 -30.28 10.44
CA ARG A 63 21.30 -30.03 11.31
C ARG A 63 21.36 -28.57 11.76
N LEU A 64 21.05 -27.63 10.86
CA LEU A 64 21.01 -26.20 11.18
C LEU A 64 19.91 -25.90 12.20
N LEU A 65 18.71 -26.49 12.06
CA LEU A 65 17.61 -26.30 13.00
C LEU A 65 17.89 -26.93 14.38
N ALA A 66 18.72 -27.98 14.43
CA ALA A 66 19.14 -28.66 15.66
C ALA A 66 20.38 -28.02 16.32
N ASP A 67 21.04 -27.07 15.65
CA ASP A 67 22.26 -26.43 16.17
C ASP A 67 21.88 -25.44 17.26
N GLU A 68 22.32 -25.69 18.50
CA GLU A 68 22.08 -24.81 19.64
C GLU A 68 22.71 -23.41 19.49
N ARG A 69 23.67 -23.26 18.58
CA ARG A 69 24.32 -21.98 18.27
C ARG A 69 23.56 -21.14 17.26
N LEU A 70 22.47 -21.69 16.68
CA LEU A 70 21.64 -20.98 15.73
C LEU A 70 21.10 -19.71 16.38
N PRO A 71 21.40 -18.52 15.84
CA PRO A 71 20.84 -17.30 16.38
C PRO A 71 19.32 -17.25 16.15
N GLU A 72 18.64 -16.36 16.86
CA GLU A 72 17.19 -16.15 16.73
C GLU A 72 16.79 -15.51 15.39
N VAL A 73 17.13 -16.16 14.27
CA VAL A 73 16.76 -15.72 12.92
C VAL A 73 15.46 -16.38 12.45
N GLU A 74 14.75 -15.69 11.59
CA GLU A 74 13.60 -16.24 10.86
C GLU A 74 14.14 -17.06 9.67
N LEU A 75 13.79 -18.34 9.61
CA LEU A 75 14.10 -19.21 8.48
C LEU A 75 12.81 -19.51 7.73
N LEU A 76 12.81 -19.22 6.44
CA LEU A 76 11.65 -19.32 5.57
C LEU A 76 12.01 -20.12 4.31
N TYR A 77 11.20 -21.11 4.02
CA TYR A 77 11.19 -21.81 2.72
C TYR A 77 9.92 -21.43 1.97
N SER A 78 10.02 -21.05 0.70
CA SER A 78 8.85 -20.67 -0.09
C SER A 78 8.86 -21.38 -1.43
N ASP A 79 7.82 -22.17 -1.67
CA ASP A 79 7.55 -22.80 -2.96
C ASP A 79 6.07 -22.67 -3.33
N GLY A 80 5.78 -21.85 -4.34
CA GLY A 80 4.41 -21.62 -4.80
C GLY A 80 3.46 -21.24 -3.67
N GLN A 81 2.54 -22.14 -3.30
CA GLN A 81 1.59 -21.94 -2.21
C GLN A 81 2.16 -22.29 -0.83
N LEU A 82 3.24 -23.05 -0.78
CA LEU A 82 3.78 -23.58 0.46
C LEU A 82 4.82 -22.63 1.06
N LEU A 83 4.71 -22.39 2.36
CA LEU A 83 5.64 -21.59 3.13
C LEU A 83 6.05 -22.37 4.39
N GLY A 84 7.30 -22.82 4.43
CA GLY A 84 7.90 -23.44 5.60
C GLY A 84 8.51 -22.39 6.51
N CYS A 85 8.19 -22.42 7.80
CA CYS A 85 8.65 -21.43 8.77
C CYS A 85 9.26 -22.12 10.00
N ASN A 86 10.40 -21.59 10.50
CA ASN A 86 10.87 -21.98 11.83
C ASN A 86 10.04 -21.31 12.93
N GLY A 87 10.26 -21.68 14.18
CA GLY A 87 9.51 -21.15 15.33
C GLY A 87 9.54 -19.63 15.44
N LYS A 88 10.65 -18.99 15.14
CA LYS A 88 10.78 -17.54 15.13
C LYS A 88 9.90 -16.90 14.05
N ALA A 89 9.93 -17.44 12.84
CA ALA A 89 9.11 -16.96 11.75
C ALA A 89 7.61 -17.21 11.98
N LEU A 90 7.23 -18.35 12.59
CA LEU A 90 5.84 -18.64 12.98
C LEU A 90 5.30 -17.66 14.02
N ALA A 91 6.14 -17.20 14.94
CA ALA A 91 5.79 -16.21 15.95
C ALA A 91 5.74 -14.76 15.40
N SER A 92 6.25 -14.54 14.19
CA SER A 92 6.37 -13.21 13.58
C SER A 92 5.01 -12.53 13.37
N GLU A 93 4.92 -11.23 13.66
CA GLU A 93 3.73 -10.42 13.38
C GLU A 93 3.44 -10.28 11.88
N ARG A 94 4.39 -10.62 11.01
CA ARG A 94 4.23 -10.61 9.55
C ARG A 94 3.20 -11.63 9.06
N LEU A 95 3.05 -12.74 9.80
CA LEU A 95 1.98 -13.70 9.60
C LEU A 95 0.72 -13.23 10.35
N HIS A 96 -0.05 -12.34 9.71
CA HIS A 96 -1.26 -11.79 10.34
C HIS A 96 -2.34 -12.86 10.45
N LEU A 97 -2.67 -13.23 11.68
CA LEU A 97 -3.71 -14.22 11.99
C LEU A 97 -5.07 -13.53 11.99
N LEU A 98 -5.98 -14.01 11.14
CA LEU A 98 -7.36 -13.55 11.04
C LEU A 98 -8.25 -14.28 12.05
N SER A 99 -8.06 -15.59 12.20
CA SER A 99 -8.81 -16.42 13.14
C SER A 99 -8.03 -17.70 13.51
N GLY A 100 -8.41 -18.35 14.61
CA GLY A 100 -7.78 -19.58 15.08
C GLY A 100 -6.55 -19.32 15.95
N GLN A 101 -5.59 -20.24 15.92
CA GLN A 101 -4.38 -20.20 16.74
C GLN A 101 -3.12 -20.27 15.86
N ARG A 102 -2.05 -19.61 16.30
CA ARG A 102 -0.74 -19.73 15.67
C ARG A 102 -0.14 -21.12 15.92
N LEU A 103 0.60 -21.59 14.93
CA LEU A 103 1.42 -22.78 15.11
C LEU A 103 2.51 -22.53 16.16
N SER A 104 2.69 -23.49 17.05
CA SER A 104 3.85 -23.51 17.96
C SER A 104 5.02 -24.22 17.29
N ALA A 105 6.23 -23.78 17.60
CA ALA A 105 7.45 -24.43 17.15
C ALA A 105 7.64 -25.84 17.74
N ASP A 106 7.04 -26.07 18.91
CA ASP A 106 7.25 -27.30 19.71
C ASP A 106 6.27 -28.44 19.38
N THR A 107 5.41 -28.28 18.37
CA THR A 107 4.47 -29.35 18.01
C THR A 107 5.14 -30.42 17.11
N SER A 108 6.08 -31.16 17.68
CA SER A 108 6.65 -32.36 17.06
C SER A 108 5.63 -33.49 16.93
N ASP A 109 4.60 -33.54 17.78
CA ASP A 109 3.68 -34.67 17.86
C ASP A 109 2.44 -34.59 16.97
N ALA A 110 2.08 -33.41 16.48
CA ALA A 110 0.98 -33.22 15.52
C ALA A 110 1.22 -31.95 14.67
N PRO A 111 1.87 -32.10 13.52
CA PRO A 111 2.09 -30.96 12.64
C PRO A 111 0.74 -30.39 12.19
N GLY A 112 0.54 -29.08 12.42
CA GLY A 112 -0.61 -28.34 11.93
C GLY A 112 -0.24 -27.45 10.76
N ALA A 113 -1.24 -26.85 10.14
CA ALA A 113 -1.06 -25.85 9.10
C ALA A 113 -1.85 -24.58 9.42
N MET A 114 -1.30 -23.41 9.12
CA MET A 114 -2.09 -22.19 8.97
C MET A 114 -2.32 -21.95 7.48
N ILE A 115 -3.52 -21.55 7.12
CA ILE A 115 -3.89 -21.33 5.72
C ILE A 115 -4.29 -19.88 5.47
N GLY A 116 -4.05 -19.38 4.28
CA GLY A 116 -4.61 -18.11 3.85
C GLY A 116 -6.13 -18.21 3.67
N LYS A 117 -6.83 -17.11 3.91
CA LYS A 117 -8.32 -17.05 3.84
C LYS A 117 -8.89 -17.50 2.50
N GLY A 118 -8.13 -17.34 1.41
CA GLY A 118 -8.53 -17.78 0.06
C GLY A 118 -8.56 -19.28 -0.11
N LEU A 119 -7.93 -20.05 0.79
CA LEU A 119 -7.87 -21.53 0.77
C LEU A 119 -8.89 -22.19 1.71
N GLN A 120 -9.75 -21.42 2.35
CA GLN A 120 -10.77 -21.98 3.24
C GLN A 120 -11.73 -22.96 2.53
N GLY A 121 -11.95 -22.77 1.21
CA GLY A 121 -12.76 -23.68 0.39
C GLY A 121 -12.07 -25.03 0.07
N ASP A 122 -10.77 -25.14 0.29
CA ASP A 122 -9.97 -26.34 0.04
C ASP A 122 -9.82 -27.21 1.30
N VAL A 123 -10.37 -26.75 2.42
CA VAL A 123 -10.37 -27.48 3.70
C VAL A 123 -11.48 -28.52 3.70
N ASP A 124 -11.17 -29.73 4.12
CA ASP A 124 -12.15 -30.82 4.20
C ASP A 124 -13.08 -30.69 5.43
N GLU A 125 -14.08 -31.60 5.52
CA GLU A 125 -15.06 -31.61 6.62
C GLU A 125 -14.41 -31.87 7.99
N GLU A 126 -13.22 -32.46 8.04
CA GLU A 126 -12.46 -32.74 9.26
C GLU A 126 -11.53 -31.57 9.64
N ASN A 127 -11.69 -30.41 8.99
CA ASN A 127 -10.84 -29.22 9.15
C ASN A 127 -9.35 -29.49 8.83
N ARG A 128 -9.09 -30.21 7.74
CA ARG A 128 -7.75 -30.53 7.28
C ARG A 128 -7.49 -30.02 5.88
N ILE A 129 -6.24 -29.65 5.62
CA ILE A 129 -5.75 -29.22 4.30
C ILE A 129 -4.72 -30.21 3.76
N GLY A 130 -4.76 -30.48 2.46
CA GLY A 130 -3.75 -31.29 1.78
C GLY A 130 -2.42 -30.55 1.67
N VAL A 131 -1.36 -31.10 2.25
CA VAL A 131 0.00 -30.58 2.15
C VAL A 131 0.91 -31.72 1.71
N LEU A 132 1.49 -31.59 0.51
CA LEU A 132 2.32 -32.65 -0.07
C LEU A 132 1.57 -33.99 -0.13
N ARG A 133 2.03 -34.97 0.63
CA ARG A 133 1.44 -36.34 0.71
C ARG A 133 0.55 -36.57 1.92
N SER A 134 0.42 -35.55 2.79
CA SER A 134 -0.28 -35.65 4.08
C SER A 134 -1.47 -34.70 4.13
N ARG A 135 -2.38 -34.95 5.07
CA ARG A 135 -3.46 -34.00 5.42
C ARG A 135 -3.23 -33.46 6.82
N LEU A 136 -3.04 -32.16 6.92
CA LEU A 136 -2.74 -31.48 8.17
C LEU A 136 -3.97 -30.78 8.74
N PRO A 137 -4.17 -30.82 10.06
CA PRO A 137 -5.21 -30.04 10.71
C PRO A 137 -4.94 -28.54 10.55
N VAL A 138 -5.97 -27.80 10.19
CA VAL A 138 -5.89 -26.34 10.08
C VAL A 138 -6.04 -25.74 11.47
N THR A 139 -5.00 -25.04 11.94
CA THR A 139 -4.96 -24.41 13.25
C THR A 139 -5.38 -22.93 13.21
N GLY A 140 -5.13 -22.24 12.10
CA GLY A 140 -5.43 -20.85 11.96
C GLY A 140 -5.58 -20.41 10.51
N VAL A 141 -6.25 -19.27 10.35
CA VAL A 141 -6.45 -18.62 9.05
C VAL A 141 -5.70 -17.31 9.03
N LEU A 142 -4.89 -17.12 8.00
CA LEU A 142 -4.09 -15.94 7.76
C LEU A 142 -4.78 -14.98 6.79
N GLY A 143 -4.52 -13.69 6.93
CA GLY A 143 -5.00 -12.67 6.02
C GLY A 143 -5.56 -11.44 6.71
N TYR A 144 -6.16 -10.56 5.95
CA TYR A 144 -6.84 -9.36 6.43
C TYR A 144 -8.29 -9.38 5.94
N GLU A 145 -9.26 -8.95 6.76
CA GLU A 145 -10.68 -9.00 6.40
C GLU A 145 -10.98 -8.29 5.08
N GLU A 146 -10.47 -7.07 4.92
CA GLU A 146 -10.81 -6.15 3.83
C GLU A 146 -9.82 -6.18 2.66
N LEU A 147 -8.73 -6.93 2.76
CA LEU A 147 -7.65 -6.90 1.77
C LEU A 147 -7.27 -8.29 1.31
N TYR A 148 -7.18 -8.48 -0.02
CA TYR A 148 -6.59 -9.66 -0.61
C TYR A 148 -5.09 -9.49 -0.81
N THR A 149 -4.32 -10.47 -0.32
CA THR A 149 -2.85 -10.48 -0.35
C THR A 149 -2.35 -11.80 -0.89
N GLN A 150 -1.06 -11.89 -1.20
CA GLN A 150 -0.46 -13.18 -1.57
C GLN A 150 -0.55 -14.21 -0.44
N MET A 151 -0.58 -13.76 0.80
CA MET A 151 -0.69 -14.64 1.97
C MET A 151 -2.05 -15.37 2.02
N ASP A 152 -3.08 -14.83 1.38
CA ASP A 152 -4.42 -15.44 1.31
C ASP A 152 -4.44 -16.78 0.56
N TYR A 153 -3.40 -17.06 -0.23
CA TYR A 153 -3.25 -18.29 -1.02
C TYR A 153 -2.03 -19.11 -0.58
N ARG A 154 -1.52 -18.87 0.64
CA ARG A 154 -0.39 -19.62 1.20
C ARG A 154 -0.85 -20.62 2.24
N ILE A 155 -0.11 -21.73 2.29
CA ILE A 155 -0.19 -22.72 3.37
C ILE A 155 1.11 -22.60 4.15
N VAL A 156 1.02 -22.29 5.42
CA VAL A 156 2.17 -22.15 6.32
C VAL A 156 2.28 -23.36 7.21
N VAL A 157 3.44 -23.97 7.20
CA VAL A 157 3.75 -25.18 7.99
C VAL A 157 5.08 -25.02 8.71
N PRO A 158 5.36 -25.82 9.76
CA PRO A 158 6.68 -25.83 10.39
C PRO A 158 7.76 -26.28 9.39
N LEU A 159 8.90 -25.62 9.40
CA LEU A 159 10.02 -25.95 8.53
C LEU A 159 10.58 -27.34 8.82
N SER A 160 10.59 -27.78 10.10
CA SER A 160 10.97 -29.11 10.52
C SER A 160 10.14 -30.19 9.83
N TYR A 161 8.81 -29.99 9.78
CA TYR A 161 7.90 -30.90 9.08
C TYR A 161 8.23 -31.03 7.59
N LEU A 162 8.53 -29.92 6.91
CA LEU A 162 8.92 -29.97 5.50
C LEU A 162 10.22 -30.77 5.28
N CYS A 163 11.19 -30.62 6.17
CA CYS A 163 12.44 -31.36 6.11
C CYS A 163 12.23 -32.89 6.26
N GLU A 164 11.22 -33.30 7.03
CA GLU A 164 10.89 -34.72 7.24
C GLU A 164 10.11 -35.32 6.08
N GLU A 165 9.04 -34.61 5.65
CA GLU A 165 8.09 -35.12 4.66
C GLU A 165 8.59 -35.00 3.21
N MET A 166 9.33 -33.94 2.88
CA MET A 166 9.76 -33.76 1.50
C MET A 166 10.81 -34.79 1.07
N GLY A 167 11.64 -35.27 1.99
CA GLY A 167 12.64 -36.32 1.72
C GLY A 167 13.62 -35.98 0.59
N TYR A 168 13.54 -34.80 0.03
CA TYR A 168 14.40 -34.28 -1.03
C TYR A 168 14.35 -32.74 -1.07
N ALA A 169 15.42 -32.19 -1.56
CA ALA A 169 15.69 -30.84 -2.04
C ALA A 169 14.89 -29.67 -1.44
N LEU A 170 15.37 -29.16 -0.34
CA LEU A 170 15.20 -27.76 -0.01
C LEU A 170 16.28 -26.95 -0.77
N PRO A 171 16.01 -26.43 -1.95
CA PRO A 171 17.05 -25.82 -2.78
C PRO A 171 17.58 -24.52 -2.19
N SER A 172 16.77 -23.86 -1.37
CA SER A 172 17.19 -22.62 -0.72
C SER A 172 16.30 -22.28 0.48
N LEU A 173 16.85 -21.50 1.40
CA LEU A 173 16.15 -20.86 2.49
C LEU A 173 16.30 -19.34 2.40
N ILE A 174 15.28 -18.61 2.79
CA ILE A 174 15.36 -17.18 3.07
C ILE A 174 15.59 -17.04 4.56
N VAL A 175 16.59 -16.25 4.93
CA VAL A 175 16.97 -15.99 6.32
C VAL A 175 16.85 -14.52 6.60
N ASP A 176 16.13 -14.16 7.65
CA ASP A 176 15.93 -12.77 8.06
C ASP A 176 16.09 -12.61 9.56
N GLY A 177 16.51 -11.42 9.99
CA GLY A 177 16.73 -11.10 11.39
C GLY A 177 17.31 -9.70 11.59
N THR A 178 17.67 -9.41 12.82
CA THR A 178 18.39 -8.18 13.13
C THR A 178 19.81 -8.21 12.56
N ALA A 179 20.45 -7.05 12.41
CA ALA A 179 21.81 -6.99 11.87
C ALA A 179 22.81 -7.85 12.67
N ALA A 180 22.66 -7.88 14.02
CA ALA A 180 23.53 -8.67 14.89
C ALA A 180 23.27 -10.18 14.75
N GLU A 181 22.02 -10.60 14.62
CA GLU A 181 21.65 -12.00 14.40
C GLU A 181 22.12 -12.50 13.04
N MET A 182 21.94 -11.69 11.99
CA MET A 182 22.40 -12.00 10.64
C MET A 182 23.93 -12.15 10.55
N GLU A 183 24.71 -11.34 11.29
CA GLU A 183 26.16 -11.46 11.33
C GLU A 183 26.60 -12.72 12.05
N ARG A 184 25.96 -13.05 13.19
CA ARG A 184 26.20 -14.33 13.89
C ARG A 184 25.85 -15.53 13.01
N PHE A 185 24.73 -15.45 12.28
CA PHE A 185 24.32 -16.48 11.36
C PHE A 185 25.33 -16.70 10.23
N ARG A 186 25.81 -15.61 9.62
CA ARG A 186 26.87 -15.70 8.59
C ARG A 186 28.17 -16.34 9.14
N THR A 187 28.54 -15.96 10.37
CA THR A 187 29.71 -16.56 11.03
C THR A 187 29.52 -18.05 11.25
N LEU A 188 28.35 -18.48 11.69
CA LEU A 188 28.01 -19.90 11.86
C LEU A 188 28.09 -20.65 10.52
N LEU A 189 27.51 -20.11 9.45
CA LEU A 189 27.57 -20.73 8.13
C LEU A 189 28.99 -20.85 7.60
N ALA A 190 29.80 -19.81 7.74
CA ALA A 190 31.18 -19.82 7.30
C ALA A 190 32.06 -20.81 8.07
N ALA A 191 31.76 -21.06 9.35
CA ALA A 191 32.51 -21.98 10.18
C ALA A 191 32.21 -23.46 9.86
N ASP A 192 30.93 -23.81 9.72
CA ASP A 192 30.52 -25.21 9.74
C ASP A 192 29.80 -25.68 8.47
N TYR A 193 29.31 -24.74 7.63
CA TYR A 193 28.47 -25.05 6.47
C TYR A 193 28.97 -24.48 5.14
N GLU A 194 30.20 -23.90 5.09
CA GLU A 194 30.76 -23.23 3.92
C GLU A 194 30.71 -24.06 2.63
N LYS A 195 30.93 -25.39 2.78
CA LYS A 195 30.95 -26.32 1.63
C LYS A 195 29.57 -26.79 1.19
N GLU A 196 28.56 -26.62 2.03
CA GLU A 196 27.23 -27.18 1.84
C GLU A 196 26.22 -26.14 1.37
N CYS A 197 26.54 -24.86 1.50
CA CYS A 197 25.62 -23.80 1.09
C CYS A 197 26.35 -22.59 0.53
N SER A 198 25.65 -21.81 -0.25
CA SER A 198 26.11 -20.51 -0.75
C SER A 198 25.15 -19.40 -0.31
N VAL A 199 25.71 -18.28 0.14
CA VAL A 199 24.93 -17.12 0.59
C VAL A 199 24.81 -16.12 -0.54
N GLN A 200 23.58 -15.76 -0.87
CA GLN A 200 23.26 -14.75 -1.89
C GLN A 200 22.33 -13.70 -1.29
N PRO A 201 22.42 -12.44 -1.70
CA PRO A 201 21.35 -11.50 -1.37
C PRO A 201 20.04 -12.05 -1.92
N VAL A 202 18.93 -11.82 -1.20
CA VAL A 202 17.61 -12.18 -1.72
C VAL A 202 17.48 -11.47 -3.07
N LYS A 203 17.47 -12.24 -4.15
CA LYS A 203 17.10 -11.68 -5.43
C LYS A 203 15.70 -11.14 -5.27
N GLU A 204 15.54 -9.84 -5.41
CA GLU A 204 14.25 -9.17 -5.46
C GLU A 204 13.44 -9.68 -6.66
N VAL A 205 13.04 -10.95 -6.61
CA VAL A 205 12.23 -11.60 -7.66
C VAL A 205 10.85 -10.97 -7.73
N GLY A 206 10.50 -10.12 -6.80
CA GLY A 206 9.18 -9.51 -6.77
C GLY A 206 9.10 -8.07 -7.22
N LEU A 207 10.17 -7.27 -7.24
CA LEU A 207 10.04 -5.83 -7.51
C LEU A 207 9.47 -5.54 -8.89
N ARG A 208 9.79 -6.31 -9.91
CA ARG A 208 9.27 -6.09 -11.27
C ARG A 208 7.83 -6.56 -11.42
N GLU A 209 7.47 -7.71 -10.86
CA GLU A 209 6.08 -8.21 -10.84
C GLU A 209 5.21 -7.41 -9.87
N VAL A 210 5.70 -7.15 -8.66
CA VAL A 210 5.05 -6.26 -7.70
C VAL A 210 4.93 -4.85 -8.26
N TYR A 211 5.90 -4.34 -9.02
CA TYR A 211 5.81 -3.06 -9.70
C TYR A 211 4.77 -3.07 -10.83
N GLN A 212 4.59 -4.17 -11.55
CA GLN A 212 3.58 -4.29 -12.61
C GLN A 212 2.17 -4.38 -12.04
N ILE A 213 1.95 -5.15 -10.97
CA ILE A 213 0.67 -5.21 -10.25
C ILE A 213 0.38 -3.85 -9.61
N ARG A 214 1.38 -3.23 -8.97
CA ARG A 214 1.31 -1.86 -8.41
C ARG A 214 1.01 -0.80 -9.46
N LYS A 215 1.49 -0.99 -10.69
CA LYS A 215 1.24 -0.05 -11.79
C LYS A 215 -0.24 0.05 -12.13
N ALA A 216 -0.97 -1.06 -12.17
CA ALA A 216 -2.40 -1.07 -12.45
C ALA A 216 -3.21 -0.38 -11.34
N ASP A 217 -2.99 -0.74 -10.07
CA ASP A 217 -3.72 -0.16 -8.93
C ASP A 217 -3.41 1.32 -8.71
N ASN A 218 -2.14 1.70 -8.82
CA ASN A 218 -1.73 3.11 -8.76
C ASN A 218 -2.29 3.90 -9.94
N GLN A 219 -2.40 3.29 -11.13
CA GLN A 219 -3.01 3.94 -12.29
C GLN A 219 -4.49 4.27 -12.04
N VAL A 220 -5.29 3.34 -11.53
CA VAL A 220 -6.71 3.60 -11.22
C VAL A 220 -6.85 4.75 -10.23
N THR A 221 -6.09 4.74 -9.14
CA THR A 221 -6.12 5.83 -8.14
C THR A 221 -5.68 7.16 -8.73
N LEU A 222 -4.63 7.18 -9.56
CA LEU A 222 -4.17 8.36 -10.26
C LEU A 222 -5.20 8.89 -11.25
N TRP A 223 -5.86 8.00 -12.00
CA TRP A 223 -6.95 8.37 -12.92
C TRP A 223 -8.13 8.97 -12.16
N MET A 224 -8.55 8.37 -11.05
CA MET A 224 -9.63 8.89 -10.20
C MET A 224 -9.26 10.26 -9.61
N ALA A 225 -8.06 10.41 -9.07
CA ALA A 225 -7.59 11.70 -8.55
C ALA A 225 -7.51 12.76 -9.66
N GLY A 226 -6.98 12.41 -10.83
CA GLY A 226 -6.96 13.28 -12.02
C GLY A 226 -8.35 13.70 -12.47
N PHE A 227 -9.33 12.79 -12.42
CA PHE A 227 -10.71 13.10 -12.77
C PHE A 227 -11.33 14.10 -11.78
N VAL A 228 -11.09 13.95 -10.48
CA VAL A 228 -11.54 14.91 -9.46
C VAL A 228 -10.92 16.27 -9.68
N MET A 229 -9.63 16.34 -10.02
CA MET A 229 -8.95 17.61 -10.33
C MET A 229 -9.54 18.26 -11.59
N LEU A 230 -9.71 17.51 -12.67
CA LEU A 230 -10.32 18.02 -13.91
C LEU A 230 -11.75 18.52 -13.67
N PHE A 231 -12.53 17.84 -12.85
CA PHE A 231 -13.87 18.28 -12.46
C PHE A 231 -13.83 19.61 -11.69
N ALA A 232 -12.90 19.75 -10.75
CA ALA A 232 -12.70 20.98 -9.99
C ALA A 232 -12.34 22.16 -10.91
N LEU A 233 -11.44 21.92 -11.88
CA LEU A 233 -11.04 22.92 -12.87
C LEU A 233 -12.21 23.30 -13.77
N PHE A 234 -12.92 22.31 -14.30
CA PHE A 234 -14.06 22.53 -15.20
C PHE A 234 -15.17 23.35 -14.52
N GLU A 235 -15.55 22.97 -13.30
CA GLU A 235 -16.52 23.70 -12.48
C GLU A 235 -16.06 25.16 -12.27
N HIS A 236 -14.77 25.33 -11.94
CA HIS A 236 -14.22 26.64 -11.69
C HIS A 236 -14.24 27.52 -12.96
N VAL A 237 -13.83 26.99 -14.09
CA VAL A 237 -13.86 27.71 -15.38
C VAL A 237 -15.29 28.08 -15.77
N LEU A 238 -16.26 27.17 -15.62
CA LEU A 238 -17.67 27.46 -15.88
C LEU A 238 -18.18 28.59 -14.99
N MET A 239 -17.86 28.60 -13.70
CA MET A 239 -18.26 29.69 -12.77
C MET A 239 -17.68 31.04 -13.15
N VAL A 240 -16.42 31.05 -13.62
CA VAL A 240 -15.80 32.30 -14.11
C VAL A 240 -16.48 32.75 -15.39
N LEU A 241 -16.75 31.86 -16.34
CA LEU A 241 -17.43 32.15 -17.60
C LEU A 241 -18.88 32.66 -17.38
N GLN A 242 -19.63 32.05 -16.45
CA GLN A 242 -20.97 32.53 -16.07
C GLN A 242 -20.98 33.93 -15.43
N SER A 243 -19.81 34.41 -15.02
CA SER A 243 -19.65 35.76 -14.51
C SER A 243 -19.22 36.78 -15.61
N ALA A 244 -19.33 36.39 -16.88
CA ALA A 244 -18.87 37.24 -18.00
C ALA A 244 -19.52 38.62 -18.03
N ASP A 245 -20.82 38.69 -17.76
CA ASP A 245 -21.53 39.99 -17.73
C ASP A 245 -20.95 40.96 -16.68
N CYS A 246 -20.57 40.40 -15.54
CA CYS A 246 -19.89 41.17 -14.48
C CYS A 246 -18.50 41.64 -14.95
N CYS A 247 -17.82 40.83 -15.75
CA CYS A 247 -16.50 41.15 -16.30
C CYS A 247 -16.61 42.27 -17.36
N VAL A 248 -17.59 42.20 -18.22
CA VAL A 248 -17.87 43.26 -19.22
C VAL A 248 -18.17 44.60 -18.50
N ALA A 249 -19.02 44.59 -17.48
CA ALA A 249 -19.30 45.77 -16.67
C ALA A 249 -18.03 46.35 -15.99
N PHE A 250 -17.12 45.56 -15.51
CA PHE A 250 -15.84 45.99 -14.97
C PHE A 250 -14.94 46.61 -16.05
N LEU A 251 -14.90 46.05 -17.24
CA LEU A 251 -14.11 46.53 -18.36
C LEU A 251 -14.67 47.87 -18.90
N THR A 252 -16.00 47.99 -18.99
CA THR A 252 -16.65 49.23 -19.42
C THR A 252 -16.44 50.41 -18.42
N LEU A 253 -16.24 50.08 -17.14
CA LEU A 253 -15.85 51.03 -16.09
C LEU A 253 -14.34 51.37 -16.10
N GLY A 254 -13.58 50.86 -17.07
CA GLY A 254 -12.16 51.15 -17.21
C GLY A 254 -11.23 50.32 -16.32
N TYR A 255 -11.74 49.32 -15.63
CA TYR A 255 -10.89 48.45 -14.84
C TYR A 255 -10.06 47.52 -15.72
N GLY A 256 -8.74 47.49 -15.55
CA GLY A 256 -7.84 46.61 -16.32
C GLY A 256 -7.96 45.14 -15.93
N SER A 257 -7.43 44.27 -16.78
CA SER A 257 -7.41 42.80 -16.59
C SER A 257 -6.82 42.30 -15.26
N ARG A 258 -5.86 43.08 -14.68
CA ARG A 258 -5.28 42.81 -13.36
C ARG A 258 -6.30 43.00 -12.22
N ALA A 259 -7.13 44.03 -12.28
CA ALA A 259 -8.18 44.30 -11.30
C ALA A 259 -9.26 43.19 -11.35
N LEU A 260 -9.65 42.77 -12.54
CA LEU A 260 -10.59 41.68 -12.80
C LEU A 260 -10.09 40.37 -12.21
N ASN A 261 -8.84 40.02 -12.50
CA ASN A 261 -8.21 38.80 -11.97
C ASN A 261 -8.16 38.80 -10.42
N ARG A 262 -7.78 39.93 -9.82
CA ARG A 262 -7.76 40.10 -8.35
C ARG A 262 -9.16 39.95 -7.74
N TYR A 263 -10.19 40.43 -8.41
CA TYR A 263 -11.58 40.27 -7.99
C TYR A 263 -11.99 38.79 -7.96
N PHE A 264 -11.72 38.02 -9.03
CA PHE A 264 -12.06 36.62 -9.08
C PHE A 264 -11.29 35.78 -8.07
N VAL A 265 -10.00 36.06 -7.90
CA VAL A 265 -9.18 35.37 -6.88
C VAL A 265 -9.79 35.60 -5.49
N ARG A 266 -10.10 36.82 -5.13
CA ARG A 266 -10.68 37.12 -3.81
C ARG A 266 -12.09 36.52 -3.63
N LYS A 267 -12.92 36.56 -4.64
CA LYS A 267 -14.35 36.21 -4.51
C LYS A 267 -14.65 34.74 -4.70
N GLN A 268 -13.83 34.04 -5.46
CA GLN A 268 -14.08 32.62 -5.77
C GLN A 268 -12.95 31.70 -5.31
N VAL A 269 -11.70 31.97 -5.66
CA VAL A 269 -10.58 31.07 -5.38
C VAL A 269 -10.35 30.92 -3.89
N LEU A 270 -10.38 32.02 -3.12
CA LEU A 270 -10.13 31.96 -1.67
C LEU A 270 -11.13 31.06 -0.93
N TRP A 271 -12.42 31.17 -1.26
CA TRP A 271 -13.44 30.33 -0.61
C TRP A 271 -13.35 28.85 -1.02
N LYS A 272 -12.99 28.57 -2.26
CA LYS A 272 -12.75 27.24 -2.75
C LYS A 272 -11.54 26.59 -2.05
N LEU A 273 -10.44 27.35 -1.93
CA LEU A 273 -9.25 26.90 -1.20
C LEU A 273 -9.52 26.70 0.30
N ALA A 274 -10.31 27.59 0.92
CA ALA A 274 -10.70 27.41 2.32
C ALA A 274 -11.53 26.15 2.52
N GLY A 275 -12.50 25.87 1.64
CA GLY A 275 -13.28 24.64 1.65
C GLY A 275 -12.40 23.40 1.46
N LEU A 276 -11.56 23.41 0.43
CA LEU A 276 -10.62 22.35 0.15
C LEU A 276 -9.71 22.04 1.34
N ALA A 277 -9.07 23.08 1.90
CA ALA A 277 -8.19 22.94 3.05
C ALA A 277 -8.92 22.37 4.27
N ALA A 278 -10.14 22.84 4.55
CA ALA A 278 -10.95 22.32 5.64
C ALA A 278 -11.31 20.83 5.42
N GLY A 279 -11.75 20.45 4.23
CA GLY A 279 -12.06 19.07 3.89
C GLY A 279 -10.84 18.15 3.96
N CYS A 280 -9.74 18.56 3.35
CA CYS A 280 -8.48 17.81 3.39
C CYS A 280 -7.97 17.64 4.83
N LEU A 281 -7.96 18.71 5.62
CA LEU A 281 -7.46 18.67 7.00
C LEU A 281 -8.32 17.76 7.88
N LEU A 282 -9.65 17.90 7.81
CA LEU A 282 -10.57 17.07 8.58
C LEU A 282 -10.36 15.58 8.26
N THR A 283 -10.31 15.24 6.98
CA THR A 283 -10.15 13.84 6.55
C THR A 283 -8.76 13.32 6.88
N ALA A 284 -7.71 14.13 6.71
CA ALA A 284 -6.35 13.73 7.06
C ALA A 284 -6.20 13.42 8.56
N LEU A 285 -6.84 14.20 9.43
CA LEU A 285 -6.86 13.95 10.87
C LEU A 285 -7.62 12.65 11.21
N LEU A 286 -8.77 12.42 10.59
CA LEU A 286 -9.56 11.21 10.81
C LEU A 286 -8.85 9.93 10.32
N MET A 287 -8.18 10.01 9.17
CA MET A 287 -7.49 8.90 8.52
C MET A 287 -6.01 8.78 8.92
N ARG A 288 -5.51 9.64 9.81
CA ARG A 288 -4.08 9.72 10.17
C ARG A 288 -3.15 9.84 8.96
N TYR A 289 -3.61 10.53 7.92
CA TYR A 289 -2.84 10.77 6.71
C TYR A 289 -1.77 11.84 6.94
N SER A 290 -0.68 11.80 6.15
CA SER A 290 0.43 12.75 6.26
C SER A 290 -0.02 14.20 6.01
N LEU A 291 0.29 15.10 6.95
CA LEU A 291 0.04 16.54 6.79
C LEU A 291 0.82 17.13 5.60
N LEU A 292 2.01 16.61 5.32
CA LEU A 292 2.80 17.05 4.16
C LEU A 292 2.11 16.66 2.84
N GLY A 293 1.57 15.44 2.73
CA GLY A 293 0.78 15.00 1.58
C GLY A 293 -0.48 15.85 1.41
N THR A 294 -1.16 16.19 2.52
CA THR A 294 -2.32 17.07 2.53
C THR A 294 -1.99 18.46 2.00
N ALA A 295 -0.88 19.04 2.44
CA ALA A 295 -0.41 20.34 1.98
C ALA A 295 -0.07 20.33 0.48
N ALA A 296 0.56 19.26 -0.02
CA ALA A 296 0.88 19.11 -1.44
C ALA A 296 -0.38 19.06 -2.32
N VAL A 297 -1.43 18.33 -1.90
CA VAL A 297 -2.71 18.28 -2.61
C VAL A 297 -3.37 19.67 -2.66
N CYS A 298 -3.43 20.35 -1.53
CA CYS A 298 -3.98 21.73 -1.47
C CYS A 298 -3.21 22.68 -2.35
N PHE A 299 -1.88 22.58 -2.40
CA PHE A 299 -1.03 23.40 -3.25
C PHE A 299 -1.28 23.14 -4.74
N MET A 300 -1.32 21.87 -5.18
CA MET A 300 -1.56 21.52 -6.57
C MET A 300 -2.90 22.08 -7.08
N ILE A 301 -3.99 21.84 -6.33
CA ILE A 301 -5.32 22.34 -6.71
C ILE A 301 -5.35 23.88 -6.64
N GLY A 302 -4.66 24.49 -5.68
CA GLY A 302 -4.53 25.95 -5.60
C GLY A 302 -3.89 26.54 -6.85
N VAL A 303 -2.81 25.96 -7.35
CA VAL A 303 -2.15 26.37 -8.60
C VAL A 303 -3.08 26.18 -9.78
N GLU A 304 -3.77 25.05 -9.86
CA GLU A 304 -4.74 24.73 -10.91
C GLU A 304 -5.88 25.77 -10.98
N LEU A 305 -6.49 26.12 -9.84
CA LEU A 305 -7.54 27.13 -9.76
C LEU A 305 -7.05 28.53 -10.19
N LEU A 306 -5.83 28.90 -9.81
CA LEU A 306 -5.23 30.17 -10.21
C LEU A 306 -4.97 30.23 -11.73
N LEU A 307 -4.48 29.14 -12.31
CA LEU A 307 -4.26 29.03 -13.76
C LEU A 307 -5.60 29.08 -14.51
N GLY A 308 -6.61 28.32 -14.05
CA GLY A 308 -7.96 28.33 -14.62
C GLY A 308 -8.59 29.71 -14.60
N THR A 309 -8.41 30.45 -13.49
CA THR A 309 -8.87 31.88 -13.39
C THR A 309 -8.22 32.75 -14.44
N ARG A 310 -6.88 32.64 -14.60
CA ARG A 310 -6.16 33.46 -15.60
C ARG A 310 -6.58 33.14 -17.02
N MET A 311 -6.74 31.86 -17.35
CA MET A 311 -7.18 31.43 -18.69
C MET A 311 -8.59 31.90 -19.01
N ALA A 312 -9.55 31.74 -18.10
CA ALA A 312 -10.94 32.13 -18.28
C ALA A 312 -11.08 33.66 -18.36
N ALA A 313 -10.44 34.42 -17.44
CA ALA A 313 -10.43 35.86 -17.47
C ALA A 313 -9.79 36.41 -18.77
N GLY A 314 -8.66 35.80 -19.21
CA GLY A 314 -8.02 36.17 -20.47
C GLY A 314 -8.89 35.94 -21.71
N LYS A 315 -9.72 34.87 -21.69
CA LYS A 315 -10.69 34.60 -22.76
C LYS A 315 -11.82 35.65 -22.79
N ILE A 316 -12.35 36.01 -21.61
CA ILE A 316 -13.39 37.01 -21.48
C ILE A 316 -12.90 38.40 -22.00
N VAL A 317 -11.71 38.82 -21.57
CA VAL A 317 -11.10 40.07 -22.01
C VAL A 317 -10.90 40.09 -23.52
N ARG A 318 -10.39 39.01 -24.11
CA ARG A 318 -10.19 38.91 -25.56
C ARG A 318 -11.50 39.02 -26.34
N ASN A 319 -12.56 38.37 -25.83
CA ASN A 319 -13.86 38.43 -26.49
C ASN A 319 -14.51 39.83 -26.39
N ALA A 320 -14.35 40.51 -25.23
CA ALA A 320 -14.87 41.84 -25.03
C ALA A 320 -14.15 42.93 -25.85
N VAL A 321 -12.90 42.68 -26.28
CA VAL A 321 -12.14 43.62 -27.16
C VAL A 321 -12.41 43.37 -28.63
N ARG A 322 -12.93 42.20 -29.02
CA ARG A 322 -13.21 41.84 -30.41
C ARG A 322 -14.64 42.12 -30.86
N GLY A 323 -15.59 42.28 -29.93
CA GLY A 323 -16.97 42.71 -30.19
C GLY A 323 -17.16 44.18 -29.94
#